data_459e450069bc4528a4c54320c78f4a69
#
_entry.id   459e450069bc4528a4c54320c78f4a69
#
_cell.length_a   1.000
_cell.length_b   1.000
_cell.length_c   1.000
_cell.angle_alpha   90.00
_cell.angle_beta   90.00
_cell.angle_gamma   90.00
#
_symmetry.space_group_name_H-M   'P 1'
#
loop_
_entity.id
_entity.type
_entity.pdbx_description
1 polymer ?
#
loop_
_entity_poly.entity_id
_entity_poly.type
_entity_poly.pdbx_seq_one_letter_code
_entity_poly.pdbx_strand_id
1 'polypeptide(L)'
;MNSTQTNNDLSYGYQCENCAGIVRSKLVEREAFKHRKGFINLEEVIIGVCDVCGTRYYSAEILHAVHELASGSKRIERLEQVPVAHLAQ
;
A
#
# COMPACT_ATOMS: atom_id res chain seq x y z
N MET A 1 24.98 8.45 4.82
CA MET A 1 24.10 8.29 4.44
C MET A 1 23.18 7.63 5.07
N ASN A 2 22.38 7.80 5.29
CA ASN A 2 21.57 7.18 5.84
C ASN A 2 20.76 6.45 5.08
N SER A 3 20.92 5.60 4.90
CA SER A 3 20.33 4.78 4.03
C SER A 3 18.99 4.36 4.35
N THR A 4 18.54 4.53 5.49
CA THR A 4 17.33 3.97 5.87
C THR A 4 16.21 4.65 5.24
N GLN A 5 16.21 5.94 5.17
CA GLN A 5 15.18 6.55 4.56
C GLN A 5 15.27 6.44 3.13
N THR A 6 16.45 6.35 2.60
CA THR A 6 16.60 6.24 1.20
C THR A 6 16.06 4.98 0.66
N ASN A 7 16.00 3.91 1.43
CA ASN A 7 15.43 2.68 0.92
C ASN A 7 14.00 2.84 0.47
N ASN A 8 13.20 3.57 1.21
CA ASN A 8 11.83 3.80 0.82
C ASN A 8 11.74 4.70 -0.39
N ASP A 9 12.61 5.69 -0.45
CA ASP A 9 12.61 6.59 -1.59
C ASP A 9 13.04 5.88 -2.86
N LEU A 10 13.95 4.93 -2.74
CA LEU A 10 14.42 4.20 -3.91
C LEU A 10 13.37 3.27 -4.49
N SER A 11 12.34 2.93 -3.72
CA SER A 11 11.28 2.09 -4.21
C SER A 11 10.37 2.83 -5.20
N TYR A 12 10.43 4.15 -5.22
CA TYR A 12 9.58 4.95 -6.07
C TYR A 12 10.43 6.00 -6.76
N GLY A 13 9.81 6.88 -7.52
CA GLY A 13 10.56 7.92 -8.22
C GLY A 13 10.63 7.68 -9.71
N TYR A 14 9.93 6.66 -10.21
CA TYR A 14 9.93 6.36 -11.62
C TYR A 14 8.71 6.96 -12.29
N GLN A 15 8.70 6.92 -13.60
CA GLN A 15 7.58 7.48 -14.36
C GLN A 15 6.35 6.59 -14.23
N CYS A 16 5.19 7.21 -14.11
CA CYS A 16 3.93 6.49 -14.05
C CYS A 16 3.68 5.74 -15.36
N GLU A 17 3.11 4.55 -15.26
CA GLU A 17 2.83 3.75 -16.44
C GLU A 17 1.62 4.26 -17.21
N ASN A 18 0.75 5.02 -16.55
CA ASN A 18 -0.49 5.46 -17.15
C ASN A 18 -0.44 6.89 -17.66
N CYS A 19 0.54 7.66 -17.27
CA CYS A 19 0.61 9.05 -17.70
C CYS A 19 2.05 9.53 -17.63
N ALA A 20 2.28 10.81 -17.81
CA ALA A 20 3.62 11.37 -17.81
C ALA A 20 4.10 11.80 -16.43
N GLY A 21 3.30 11.54 -15.39
CA GLY A 21 3.65 11.93 -14.05
C GLY A 21 4.73 11.05 -13.44
N ILE A 22 5.17 11.43 -12.26
CA ILE A 22 6.20 10.71 -11.52
C ILE A 22 5.57 10.12 -10.27
N VAL A 23 5.91 8.88 -9.99
CA VAL A 23 5.42 8.20 -8.80
C VAL A 23 6.25 8.66 -7.62
N ARG A 24 5.58 9.27 -6.64
CA ARG A 24 6.26 9.84 -5.48
C ARG A 24 5.91 9.07 -4.23
N SER A 25 6.85 9.01 -3.30
CA SER A 25 6.62 8.37 -2.01
C SER A 25 5.60 9.15 -1.21
N LYS A 26 4.71 8.44 -0.54
CA LYS A 26 3.70 9.05 0.31
C LYS A 26 3.44 8.16 1.52
N LEU A 27 3.53 8.73 2.71
CA LEU A 27 3.18 8.03 3.92
C LEU A 27 1.67 8.09 4.08
N VAL A 28 1.02 6.95 4.22
CA VAL A 28 -0.42 6.89 4.47
C VAL A 28 -0.66 6.20 5.78
N GLU A 29 -1.73 6.62 6.48
CA GLU A 29 -2.06 6.04 7.77
C GLU A 29 -2.52 4.62 7.64
N ARG A 30 -3.23 4.31 6.59
CA ARG A 30 -3.76 2.97 6.39
C ARG A 30 -3.99 2.75 4.91
N GLU A 31 -3.60 1.58 4.45
CA GLU A 31 -3.83 1.19 3.07
C GLU A 31 -4.42 -0.21 3.06
N ALA A 32 -5.52 -0.39 2.35
CA ALA A 32 -6.22 -1.67 2.28
C ALA A 32 -5.80 -2.42 1.02
N PHE A 33 -5.49 -3.71 1.20
CA PHE A 33 -5.10 -4.55 0.08
C PHE A 33 -6.07 -5.71 -0.01
N LYS A 34 -6.68 -5.89 -1.16
CA LYS A 34 -7.61 -6.98 -1.36
C LYS A 34 -6.86 -8.30 -1.54
N HIS A 35 -7.35 -9.32 -0.87
CA HIS A 35 -6.81 -10.65 -1.00
C HIS A 35 -7.97 -11.62 -1.13
N ARG A 36 -7.69 -12.85 -1.53
CA ARG A 36 -8.75 -13.82 -1.77
C ARG A 36 -9.75 -13.94 -0.64
N LYS A 37 -9.29 -13.83 0.58
CA LYS A 37 -10.14 -14.03 1.74
C LYS A 37 -10.62 -12.74 2.38
N GLY A 38 -10.40 -11.61 1.73
CA GLY A 38 -10.82 -10.34 2.29
C GLY A 38 -9.78 -9.27 2.10
N PHE A 39 -9.62 -8.43 3.11
CA PHE A 39 -8.71 -7.30 3.03
C PHE A 39 -7.66 -7.39 4.11
N ILE A 40 -6.44 -6.97 3.76
CA ILE A 40 -5.37 -6.76 4.73
C ILE A 40 -5.11 -5.26 4.76
N ASN A 41 -5.13 -4.68 5.94
CA ASN A 41 -4.82 -3.27 6.10
C ASN A 41 -3.42 -3.12 6.68
N LEU A 42 -2.60 -2.32 6.02
CA LEU A 42 -1.29 -1.95 6.55
C LEU A 42 -1.37 -0.52 7.06
N GLU A 43 -0.83 -0.28 8.23
CA GLU A 43 -0.85 1.04 8.83
C GLU A 43 0.51 1.69 8.74
N GLU A 44 0.50 3.00 8.54
CA GLU A 44 1.72 3.82 8.52
C GLU A 44 2.71 3.26 7.51
N VAL A 45 2.28 3.15 6.27
CA VAL A 45 3.07 2.55 5.22
C VAL A 45 3.37 3.59 4.14
N ILE A 46 4.55 3.50 3.55
CA ILE A 46 4.95 4.42 2.48
C ILE A 46 4.67 3.77 1.15
N ILE A 47 3.78 4.38 0.38
CA ILE A 47 3.40 3.87 -0.93
C ILE A 47 3.83 4.87 -1.99
N GLY A 48 3.71 4.50 -3.24
CA GLY A 48 3.95 5.42 -4.35
C GLY A 48 2.64 5.95 -4.89
N VAL A 49 2.59 7.22 -5.20
CA VAL A 49 1.41 7.83 -5.79
C VAL A 49 1.86 8.72 -6.93
N CYS A 50 1.26 8.55 -8.08
CA CYS A 50 1.57 9.40 -9.22
C CYS A 50 1.13 10.83 -8.92
N ASP A 51 2.00 11.78 -9.19
CA ASP A 51 1.73 13.17 -8.87
C ASP A 51 0.79 13.84 -9.86
N VAL A 52 0.39 13.13 -10.91
CA VAL A 52 -0.54 13.67 -11.90
C VAL A 52 -1.88 12.94 -11.86
N CYS A 53 -1.89 11.63 -12.01
CA CYS A 53 -3.14 10.90 -12.11
C CYS A 53 -3.55 10.19 -10.82
N GLY A 54 -2.70 10.16 -9.81
CA GLY A 54 -3.05 9.58 -8.52
C GLY A 54 -2.99 8.06 -8.47
N THR A 55 -2.51 7.41 -9.51
CA THR A 55 -2.38 5.96 -9.49
C THR A 55 -1.44 5.55 -8.36
N ARG A 56 -1.84 4.53 -7.62
CA ARG A 56 -1.08 4.08 -6.46
C ARG A 56 -0.20 2.90 -6.84
N TYR A 57 1.01 2.89 -6.28
CA TYR A 57 2.00 1.86 -6.58
C TYR A 57 2.54 1.31 -5.28
N TYR A 58 2.86 0.03 -5.27
CA TYR A 58 3.31 -0.63 -4.07
C TYR A 58 4.62 -1.34 -4.35
N SER A 59 5.57 -1.18 -3.44
CA SER A 59 6.86 -1.84 -3.58
C SER A 59 6.71 -3.35 -3.43
N ALA A 60 7.68 -4.09 -3.92
CA ALA A 60 7.67 -5.53 -3.76
C ALA A 60 7.64 -5.93 -2.30
N GLU A 61 8.30 -5.14 -1.46
CA GLU A 61 8.33 -5.41 -0.02
C GLU A 61 6.95 -5.33 0.58
N ILE A 62 6.16 -4.33 0.18
CA ILE A 62 4.79 -4.18 0.66
C ILE A 62 3.94 -5.36 0.20
N LEU A 63 4.03 -5.70 -1.08
CA LEU A 63 3.23 -6.79 -1.63
C LEU A 63 3.59 -8.12 -0.99
N HIS A 64 4.87 -8.32 -0.69
CA HIS A 64 5.32 -9.53 -0.01
C HIS A 64 4.75 -9.59 1.41
N ALA A 65 4.74 -8.46 2.11
CA ALA A 65 4.20 -8.41 3.46
C ALA A 65 2.71 -8.73 3.48
N VAL A 66 1.97 -8.19 2.50
CA VAL A 66 0.54 -8.47 2.39
C VAL A 66 0.32 -9.97 2.18
N HIS A 67 1.12 -10.57 1.30
CA HIS A 67 1.00 -11.99 1.04
C HIS A 67 1.29 -12.81 2.28
N GLU A 68 2.32 -12.45 3.03
CA GLU A 68 2.66 -13.18 4.24
C GLU A 68 1.57 -13.08 5.30
N LEU A 69 0.99 -11.90 5.46
CA LEU A 69 -0.09 -11.72 6.41
C LEU A 69 -1.32 -12.51 6.01
N ALA A 70 -1.64 -12.50 4.73
CA ALA A 70 -2.82 -13.20 4.23
C ALA A 70 -2.67 -14.70 4.29
N SER A 71 -1.45 -15.21 4.14
CA SER A 71 -1.21 -16.65 4.16
C SER A 71 -0.98 -17.21 5.55
N GLY A 72 -0.89 -16.32 6.56
CA GLY A 72 -0.69 -16.76 7.93
C GLY A 72 0.77 -16.93 8.32
N SER A 73 1.70 -16.57 7.43
CA SER A 73 3.12 -16.66 7.75
C SER A 73 3.58 -15.59 8.69
N LYS A 74 2.81 -14.51 8.78
CA LYS A 74 3.14 -13.39 9.63
C LYS A 74 1.95 -13.10 10.54
N ARG A 75 2.24 -12.67 11.76
CA ARG A 75 1.19 -12.45 12.74
C ARG A 75 0.41 -11.17 12.41
N ILE A 76 -0.90 -11.29 12.49
CA ILE A 76 -1.80 -10.15 12.34
C ILE A 76 -1.94 -9.49 13.71
N GLU A 77 -1.77 -8.16 13.77
CA GLU A 77 -1.81 -7.45 15.03
C GLU A 77 -3.21 -7.41 15.63
N ARG A 78 -4.20 -7.17 14.79
CA ARG A 78 -5.57 -7.16 15.26
C ARG A 78 -6.52 -7.31 14.09
N LEU A 79 -7.74 -7.70 14.43
CA LEU A 79 -8.81 -7.78 13.44
C LEU A 79 -9.81 -6.69 13.74
N GLU A 80 -10.33 -6.08 12.71
CA GLU A 80 -11.33 -5.03 12.85
C GLU A 80 -12.55 -5.39 12.04
N GLN A 81 -13.72 -5.11 12.59
CA GLN A 81 -14.93 -5.24 11.82
C GLN A 81 -15.16 -3.96 11.05
N VAL A 82 -15.53 -4.11 9.81
CA VAL A 82 -15.80 -2.98 8.95
C VAL A 82 -17.31 -2.86 8.80
N PRO A 83 -17.90 -1.72 9.14
CA PRO A 83 -19.34 -1.57 8.98
C PRO A 83 -19.70 -1.67 7.51
N VAL A 84 -20.79 -2.36 7.24
CA VAL A 84 -21.30 -2.51 5.91
C VAL A 84 -22.70 -1.93 5.87
N ALA A 85 -22.93 -1.02 4.95
CA ALA A 85 -24.23 -0.40 4.79
C ALA A 85 -24.69 -0.57 3.37
N HIS A 86 -25.99 -0.69 3.23
CA HIS A 86 -26.59 -0.78 1.92
C HIS A 86 -27.31 0.52 1.64
N LEU A 87 -26.89 1.19 0.59
CA LEU A 87 -27.49 2.48 0.27
C LEU A 87 -28.59 2.26 -0.72
N ALA A 88 -29.82 2.41 -0.26
CA ALA A 88 -30.97 2.24 -1.13
C ALA A 88 -31.17 3.49 -1.96
N GLN A 89 -31.30 3.33 -3.24
CA GLN A 89 -31.47 4.49 -4.11
C GLN A 89 -32.62 4.31 -5.04
#